data_7a28c9bdba11f77fc4f8bb97dc9d1973
#
_entry.id   7a28c9bdba11f77fc4f8bb97dc9d1973
#
_cell.length_a   1.000
_cell.length_b   1.000
_cell.length_c   1.000
_cell.angle_alpha   90.00
_cell.angle_beta   90.00
_cell.angle_gamma   90.00
#
_symmetry.space_group_name_H-M   'P 1'
#
loop_
_entity.id
_entity.type
_entity.pdbx_description
1 polymer ?
#
loop_
_entity_poly.entity_id
_entity_poly.type
_entity_poly.pdbx_seq_one_letter_code
_entity_poly.pdbx_strand_id
1 'polypeptide(L)'
;MVQNDVHTNLFCARLKVIWDVEEVVTRRTIVLACDHAGFPLKRSLQGFLAGQDFGICDLGTNSNESVDYPDFGFAMARALEDGRAETGLLVCGSGIGISIAANRYVQVRAALVHDALGARMSRLHNDANVI
;
A
#
# COMPACT_ATOMS: atom_id res chain seq x y z
N MET A 1 -7.56 56.97 21.17
CA MET A 1 -8.82 56.25 20.92
C MET A 1 -8.59 55.38 19.68
N VAL A 2 -8.21 54.12 19.91
CA VAL A 2 -7.95 53.16 18.81
C VAL A 2 -9.25 52.34 18.63
N GLN A 3 -9.92 52.56 17.53
CA GLN A 3 -11.03 51.69 17.13
C GLN A 3 -10.49 50.33 16.75
N ASN A 4 -10.77 49.35 17.60
CA ASN A 4 -10.54 47.95 17.29
C ASN A 4 -11.54 47.50 16.21
N ASP A 5 -11.02 47.31 15.03
CA ASP A 5 -11.76 46.89 13.84
C ASP A 5 -12.20 45.43 13.96
N VAL A 6 -13.46 45.24 14.32
CA VAL A 6 -14.12 43.93 14.50
C VAL A 6 -14.05 43.08 13.21
N HIS A 7 -13.95 43.75 12.05
CA HIS A 7 -13.84 43.09 10.75
C HIS A 7 -12.52 42.38 10.53
N THR A 8 -11.42 42.90 11.06
CA THR A 8 -10.08 42.29 10.93
C THR A 8 -10.00 41.00 11.73
N ASN A 9 -10.67 40.93 12.89
CA ASN A 9 -10.69 39.71 13.71
C ASN A 9 -11.53 38.57 13.10
N LEU A 10 -12.65 38.93 12.41
CA LEU A 10 -13.47 37.91 11.75
C LEU A 10 -12.78 37.33 10.51
N PHE A 11 -11.99 38.13 9.79
CA PHE A 11 -11.24 37.68 8.62
C PHE A 11 -10.10 36.77 9.00
N CYS A 12 -9.35 37.11 10.07
CA CYS A 12 -8.31 36.24 10.62
C CYS A 12 -8.86 34.89 11.17
N ALA A 13 -10.03 34.92 11.83
CA ALA A 13 -10.68 33.71 12.32
C ALA A 13 -11.17 32.81 11.18
N ARG A 14 -11.66 33.40 10.07
CA ARG A 14 -12.06 32.65 8.88
C ARG A 14 -10.87 32.05 8.13
N LEU A 15 -9.74 32.74 8.05
CA LEU A 15 -8.52 32.22 7.47
C LEU A 15 -7.95 31.06 8.30
N LYS A 16 -8.04 31.12 9.63
CA LYS A 16 -7.59 30.03 10.51
C LYS A 16 -8.37 28.73 10.28
N VAL A 17 -9.68 28.82 10.04
CA VAL A 17 -10.52 27.65 9.71
C VAL A 17 -10.18 27.04 8.34
N ILE A 18 -9.60 27.82 7.42
CA ILE A 18 -9.19 27.35 6.09
C ILE A 18 -7.79 26.69 6.12
N TRP A 19 -6.97 27.04 7.12
CA TRP A 19 -5.59 26.54 7.27
C TRP A 19 -5.43 25.53 8.41
N ASP A 20 -6.43 25.38 9.30
CA ASP A 20 -6.54 24.24 10.22
C ASP A 20 -7.09 23.01 9.45
N VAL A 21 -6.53 22.74 8.29
CA VAL A 21 -6.51 21.39 7.78
C VAL A 21 -5.60 20.66 8.77
N GLU A 22 -6.17 19.94 9.74
CA GLU A 22 -5.43 18.85 10.38
C GLU A 22 -4.73 18.14 9.22
N GLU A 23 -3.42 18.13 9.28
CA GLU A 23 -2.61 17.36 8.35
C GLU A 23 -3.14 15.92 8.48
N VAL A 24 -4.07 15.56 7.60
CA VAL A 24 -4.54 14.19 7.50
C VAL A 24 -3.28 13.45 7.10
N VAL A 25 -2.57 12.93 8.10
CA VAL A 25 -1.49 11.99 7.90
C VAL A 25 -2.13 10.81 7.20
N THR A 26 -2.17 10.89 5.88
CA THR A 26 -2.61 9.79 5.04
C THR A 26 -1.54 8.72 5.20
N ARG A 27 -1.79 7.78 6.11
CA ARG A 27 -0.93 6.61 6.27
C ARG A 27 -0.75 5.99 4.90
N ARG A 28 0.48 5.77 4.50
CA ARG A 28 0.78 5.05 3.27
C ARG A 28 0.15 3.66 3.37
N THR A 29 -0.78 3.38 2.50
CA THR A 29 -1.43 2.07 2.46
C THR A 29 -0.60 1.12 1.62
N ILE A 30 -0.43 -0.12 2.12
CA ILE A 30 0.18 -1.23 1.39
C ILE A 30 -0.88 -2.29 1.18
N VAL A 31 -1.02 -2.76 -0.04
CA VAL A 31 -1.87 -3.92 -0.35
C VAL A 31 -1.09 -5.19 -0.06
N LEU A 32 -1.70 -6.12 0.66
CA LEU A 32 -1.14 -7.46 0.90
C LEU A 32 -2.03 -8.51 0.26
N ALA A 33 -1.42 -9.48 -0.41
CA ALA A 33 -2.09 -10.68 -0.86
C ALA A 33 -1.14 -11.87 -0.86
N CYS A 34 -1.67 -13.06 -0.70
CA CYS A 34 -0.88 -14.28 -0.79
C CYS A 34 -1.75 -15.47 -1.25
N ASP A 35 -1.09 -16.52 -1.72
CA ASP A 35 -1.68 -17.86 -1.76
C ASP A 35 -1.56 -18.56 -0.39
N HIS A 36 -2.04 -19.81 -0.31
CA HIS A 36 -1.99 -20.59 0.91
C HIS A 36 -0.56 -20.86 1.43
N ALA A 37 0.42 -21.00 0.52
CA ALA A 37 1.82 -21.22 0.92
C ALA A 37 2.47 -19.95 1.49
N GLY A 38 2.04 -18.78 1.04
CA GLY A 38 2.51 -17.48 1.52
C GLY A 38 1.82 -17.00 2.80
N PHE A 39 0.74 -17.63 3.23
CA PHE A 39 -0.10 -17.14 4.33
C PHE A 39 0.66 -16.92 5.66
N PRO A 40 1.53 -17.83 6.12
CA PRO A 40 2.29 -17.61 7.36
C PRO A 40 3.20 -16.37 7.29
N LEU A 41 3.88 -16.18 6.15
CA LEU A 41 4.74 -15.01 5.95
C LEU A 41 3.92 -13.71 5.84
N LYS A 42 2.78 -13.72 5.13
CA LYS A 42 1.88 -12.56 5.07
C LYS A 42 1.46 -12.12 6.47
N ARG A 43 1.10 -13.04 7.35
CA ARG A 43 0.74 -12.72 8.76
C ARG A 43 1.87 -12.04 9.51
N SER A 44 3.10 -12.52 9.34
CA SER A 44 4.28 -11.91 9.96
C SER A 44 4.52 -10.49 9.44
N LEU A 45 4.36 -10.28 8.13
CA LEU A 45 4.48 -8.97 7.50
C LEU A 45 3.39 -7.99 7.97
N GLN A 46 2.16 -8.46 8.14
CA GLN A 46 1.07 -7.65 8.69
C GLN A 46 1.42 -7.11 10.09
N GLY A 47 1.92 -7.98 10.97
CA GLY A 47 2.35 -7.58 12.32
C GLY A 47 3.49 -6.55 12.28
N PHE A 48 4.47 -6.74 11.41
CA PHE A 48 5.58 -5.82 11.23
C PHE A 48 5.11 -4.45 10.70
N LEU A 49 4.31 -4.42 9.65
CA LEU A 49 3.84 -3.19 9.02
C LEU A 49 2.89 -2.40 9.93
N ALA A 50 2.06 -3.06 10.72
CA ALA A 50 1.20 -2.41 11.70
C ALA A 50 2.01 -1.61 12.73
N GLY A 51 3.21 -2.10 13.08
CA GLY A 51 4.14 -1.38 13.95
C GLY A 51 4.90 -0.23 13.28
N GLN A 52 4.82 -0.10 11.95
CA GLN A 52 5.53 0.93 11.15
C GLN A 52 4.59 2.03 10.64
N ASP A 53 3.40 2.15 11.18
CA ASP A 53 2.41 3.18 10.81
C ASP A 53 1.92 3.13 9.36
N PHE A 54 1.91 1.93 8.76
CA PHE A 54 1.27 1.71 7.47
C PHE A 54 -0.22 1.33 7.63
N GLY A 55 -1.06 1.84 6.71
CA GLY A 55 -2.36 1.26 6.46
C GLY A 55 -2.21 -0.06 5.70
N ILE A 56 -3.02 -1.05 6.01
CA ILE A 56 -2.96 -2.36 5.36
C ILE A 56 -4.30 -2.65 4.68
N CYS A 57 -4.25 -2.95 3.37
CA CYS A 57 -5.35 -3.49 2.62
C CYS A 57 -5.08 -4.97 2.34
N ASP A 58 -5.65 -5.86 3.15
CA ASP A 58 -5.48 -7.31 2.99
C ASP A 58 -6.52 -7.88 2.02
N LEU A 59 -6.05 -8.51 0.96
CA LEU A 59 -6.88 -9.16 -0.07
C LEU A 59 -6.97 -10.69 0.09
N GLY A 60 -6.33 -11.25 1.12
CA GLY A 60 -6.33 -12.70 1.36
C GLY A 60 -5.06 -13.38 0.81
N THR A 61 -4.94 -14.74 0.79
CA THR A 61 -5.88 -15.63 1.49
C THR A 61 -5.75 -15.51 3.02
N ASN A 62 -6.72 -16.06 3.74
CA ASN A 62 -6.78 -15.98 5.20
C ASN A 62 -6.63 -17.35 5.89
N SER A 63 -6.21 -18.37 5.15
CA SER A 63 -5.99 -19.74 5.65
C SER A 63 -4.88 -20.44 4.89
N ASN A 64 -4.49 -21.62 5.38
CA ASN A 64 -3.58 -22.54 4.70
C ASN A 64 -4.28 -23.49 3.71
N GLU A 65 -5.58 -23.33 3.52
CA GLU A 65 -6.31 -24.15 2.55
C GLU A 65 -5.89 -23.78 1.12
N SER A 66 -5.78 -24.79 0.26
CA SER A 66 -5.30 -24.60 -1.11
C SER A 66 -6.18 -23.64 -1.88
N VAL A 67 -5.55 -22.64 -2.50
CA VAL A 67 -6.16 -21.63 -3.35
C VAL A 67 -5.30 -21.41 -4.60
N ASP A 68 -5.90 -20.84 -5.64
CA ASP A 68 -5.23 -20.53 -6.88
C ASP A 68 -4.50 -19.17 -6.79
N TYR A 69 -3.17 -19.19 -6.87
CA TYR A 69 -2.34 -17.98 -6.75
C TYR A 69 -2.65 -16.88 -7.79
N PRO A 70 -3.07 -17.18 -9.05
CA PRO A 70 -3.36 -16.13 -10.02
C PRO A 70 -4.45 -15.17 -9.56
N ASP A 71 -5.46 -15.68 -8.82
CA ASP A 71 -6.56 -14.86 -8.32
C ASP A 71 -6.06 -13.72 -7.42
N PHE A 72 -5.06 -14.00 -6.59
CA PHE A 72 -4.44 -13.01 -5.70
C PHE A 72 -3.52 -12.05 -6.45
N GLY A 73 -2.81 -12.51 -7.48
CA GLY A 73 -2.07 -11.64 -8.40
C GLY A 73 -2.99 -10.66 -9.12
N PHE A 74 -4.14 -11.13 -9.62
CA PHE A 74 -5.16 -10.29 -10.26
C PHE A 74 -5.85 -9.35 -9.28
N ALA A 75 -6.15 -9.82 -8.06
CA ALA A 75 -6.73 -8.98 -7.02
C ALA A 75 -5.80 -7.82 -6.63
N MET A 76 -4.49 -8.10 -6.50
CA MET A 76 -3.46 -7.08 -6.28
C MET A 76 -3.47 -6.03 -7.39
N ALA A 77 -3.45 -6.47 -8.65
CA ALA A 77 -3.42 -5.57 -9.80
C ALA A 77 -4.64 -4.64 -9.83
N ARG A 78 -5.84 -5.20 -9.61
CA ARG A 78 -7.08 -4.40 -9.54
C ARG A 78 -7.06 -3.41 -8.39
N ALA A 79 -6.55 -3.78 -7.22
CA ALA A 79 -6.48 -2.89 -6.08
C ALA A 79 -5.57 -1.67 -6.34
N LEU A 80 -4.47 -1.85 -7.08
CA LEU A 80 -3.60 -0.76 -7.51
C LEU A 80 -4.27 0.10 -8.61
N GLU A 81 -4.96 -0.53 -9.55
CA GLU A 81 -5.71 0.17 -10.61
C GLU A 81 -6.83 1.04 -10.04
N ASP A 82 -7.54 0.54 -9.03
CA ASP A 82 -8.60 1.27 -8.30
C ASP A 82 -8.03 2.37 -7.36
N GLY A 83 -6.73 2.53 -7.28
CA GLY A 83 -6.08 3.53 -6.43
C GLY A 83 -6.18 3.24 -4.92
N ARG A 84 -6.40 1.98 -4.52
CA ARG A 84 -6.50 1.59 -3.10
C ARG A 84 -5.15 1.71 -2.38
N ALA A 85 -4.06 1.59 -3.11
CA ALA A 85 -2.70 1.87 -2.69
C ALA A 85 -1.78 2.04 -3.91
N GLU A 86 -0.59 2.59 -3.69
CA GLU A 86 0.44 2.73 -4.73
C GLU A 86 1.39 1.52 -4.78
N THR A 87 1.46 0.76 -3.68
CA THR A 87 2.41 -0.36 -3.52
C THR A 87 1.75 -1.58 -2.91
N GLY A 88 2.32 -2.75 -3.20
CA GLY A 88 1.83 -4.02 -2.69
C GLY A 88 2.91 -5.04 -2.39
N LEU A 89 2.55 -6.01 -1.54
CA LEU A 89 3.34 -7.19 -1.26
C LEU A 89 2.54 -8.44 -1.63
N LEU A 90 3.10 -9.26 -2.51
CA LEU A 90 2.55 -10.56 -2.93
C LEU A 90 3.42 -11.68 -2.36
N VAL A 91 2.81 -12.61 -1.67
CA VAL A 91 3.52 -13.73 -1.05
C VAL A 91 2.98 -15.05 -1.58
N CYS A 92 3.88 -15.92 -2.00
CA CYS A 92 3.57 -17.22 -2.60
C CYS A 92 4.66 -18.21 -2.23
N GLY A 93 4.47 -19.49 -2.49
CA GLY A 93 5.49 -20.51 -2.22
C GLY A 93 6.81 -20.26 -2.94
N SER A 94 6.77 -19.87 -4.23
CA SER A 94 7.95 -19.49 -5.00
C SER A 94 7.99 -18.01 -5.36
N GLY A 95 6.85 -17.34 -5.35
CA GLY A 95 6.67 -15.98 -5.85
C GLY A 95 6.62 -15.84 -7.37
N ILE A 96 7.02 -16.89 -8.12
CA ILE A 96 7.16 -16.82 -9.59
C ILE A 96 5.80 -16.66 -10.26
N GLY A 97 4.88 -17.59 -10.03
CA GLY A 97 3.58 -17.58 -10.72
C GLY A 97 2.72 -16.38 -10.37
N ILE A 98 2.69 -15.98 -9.10
CA ILE A 98 1.90 -14.85 -8.64
C ILE A 98 2.43 -13.52 -9.20
N SER A 99 3.75 -13.35 -9.33
CA SER A 99 4.35 -12.17 -9.95
C SER A 99 4.07 -12.10 -11.44
N ILE A 100 4.09 -13.23 -12.16
CA ILE A 100 3.71 -13.32 -13.56
C ILE A 100 2.24 -12.93 -13.75
N ALA A 101 1.35 -13.44 -12.90
CA ALA A 101 -0.08 -13.10 -12.94
C ALA A 101 -0.32 -11.61 -12.73
N ALA A 102 0.30 -11.02 -11.72
CA ALA A 102 0.19 -9.58 -11.43
C ALA A 102 0.73 -8.71 -12.58
N ASN A 103 1.86 -9.09 -13.19
CA ASN A 103 2.48 -8.37 -14.31
C ASN A 103 1.69 -8.44 -15.64
N ARG A 104 0.55 -9.14 -15.67
CA ARG A 104 -0.38 -9.07 -16.82
C ARG A 104 -1.09 -7.71 -16.93
N TYR A 105 -1.04 -6.92 -15.88
CA TYR A 105 -1.65 -5.59 -15.82
C TYR A 105 -0.59 -4.51 -16.00
N VAL A 106 -0.84 -3.57 -16.90
CA VAL A 106 0.15 -2.57 -17.34
C VAL A 106 0.64 -1.66 -16.22
N GLN A 107 -0.19 -1.41 -15.20
CA GLN A 107 0.17 -0.57 -14.06
C GLN A 107 0.99 -1.32 -12.99
N VAL A 108 1.13 -2.65 -13.11
CA VAL A 108 1.89 -3.46 -12.15
C VAL A 108 3.30 -3.71 -12.67
N ARG A 109 4.25 -3.51 -11.81
CA ARG A 109 5.66 -3.88 -11.96
C ARG A 109 6.06 -4.71 -10.75
N ALA A 110 5.62 -5.97 -10.76
CA ALA A 110 5.91 -6.92 -9.70
C ALA A 110 7.30 -7.52 -9.91
N ALA A 111 8.17 -7.36 -8.93
CA ALA A 111 9.51 -7.90 -8.89
C ALA A 111 9.60 -9.07 -7.91
N LEU A 112 10.03 -10.22 -8.40
CA LEU A 112 10.37 -11.36 -7.53
C LEU A 112 11.70 -11.08 -6.84
N VAL A 113 11.69 -11.00 -5.51
CA VAL A 113 12.88 -10.71 -4.72
C VAL A 113 13.04 -11.73 -3.59
N HIS A 114 14.28 -12.01 -3.24
CA HIS A 114 14.62 -12.95 -2.17
C HIS A 114 15.50 -12.33 -1.09
N ASP A 115 15.96 -11.10 -1.29
CA ASP A 115 16.82 -10.38 -0.36
C ASP A 115 16.60 -8.86 -0.42
N ALA A 116 17.17 -8.16 0.55
CA ALA A 116 17.04 -6.72 0.67
C ALA A 116 17.71 -5.95 -0.50
N LEU A 117 18.79 -6.50 -1.08
CA LEU A 117 19.44 -5.87 -2.22
C LEU A 117 18.56 -5.91 -3.45
N GLY A 118 17.99 -7.08 -3.78
CA GLY A 118 17.04 -7.25 -4.88
C GLY A 118 15.82 -6.35 -4.72
N ALA A 119 15.25 -6.27 -3.53
CA ALA A 119 14.13 -5.37 -3.23
C ALA A 119 14.48 -3.89 -3.47
N ARG A 120 15.65 -3.45 -2.99
CA ARG A 120 16.13 -2.09 -3.20
C ARG A 120 16.36 -1.78 -4.68
N MET A 121 17.01 -2.68 -5.40
CA MET A 121 17.32 -2.49 -6.82
C MET A 121 16.07 -2.49 -7.68
N SER A 122 15.08 -3.32 -7.38
CA SER A 122 13.80 -3.32 -8.09
C SER A 122 13.09 -1.96 -8.00
N ARG A 123 13.19 -1.27 -6.87
CA ARG A 123 12.67 0.09 -6.72
C ARG A 123 13.50 1.13 -7.47
N LEU A 124 14.83 1.11 -7.30
CA LEU A 124 15.73 2.14 -7.83
C LEU A 124 15.83 2.10 -9.35
N HIS A 125 15.86 0.92 -9.95
CA HIS A 125 16.12 0.74 -11.38
C HIS A 125 14.87 0.41 -12.21
N ASN A 126 13.87 -0.20 -11.59
CA ASN A 126 12.70 -0.70 -12.31
C ASN A 126 11.39 -0.05 -11.85
N ASP A 127 11.44 0.83 -10.86
CA ASP A 127 10.25 1.43 -10.24
C ASP A 127 9.18 0.37 -9.92
N ALA A 128 9.62 -0.82 -9.44
CA ALA A 128 8.72 -1.89 -9.07
C ALA A 128 7.76 -1.42 -7.97
N ASN A 129 6.47 -1.54 -8.18
CA ASN A 129 5.46 -1.14 -7.19
C ASN A 129 4.85 -2.32 -6.43
N VAL A 130 5.20 -3.55 -6.82
CA VAL A 130 4.84 -4.78 -6.11
C VAL A 130 6.09 -5.64 -5.93
N ILE A 131 6.22 -6.24 -4.76
CA ILE A 131 7.28 -7.19 -4.42
C ILE A 131 6.63 -8.50 -4.00
#